data_d413fed6f3448707cf2f420407993af0
#
_entry.id   d413fed6f3448707cf2f420407993af0
#
_cell.length_a   1.000
_cell.length_b   1.000
_cell.length_c   1.000
_cell.angle_alpha   90.00
_cell.angle_beta   90.00
_cell.angle_gamma   90.00
#
_symmetry.space_group_name_H-M   'P 1'
#
loop_
_entity.id
_entity.type
_entity.pdbx_description
1 polymer ?
#
loop_
_entity_poly.entity_id
_entity_poly.type
_entity_poly.pdbx_seq_one_letter_code
_entity_poly.pdbx_strand_id
1 'polypeptide(L)'
;MKVKLFPIPARGSGTAEIESLPSYIHRAAHQHGIFVGELIRFAGRQVRRDSSYQGRLENTPTYLQNHEILRSNKLSDYLIDVFEHLTGQTLSGTYASVLSKAFTRSSHEIVHGFRWCPECIDEMLALGEEPYFKLSWHFRALSVCPIHRGELLQACDHCGCKQTSYRRIKPLNVCQDCGKPISYRKASGGSKNAIPTWMHTGRDVLQLVSDLQRYGYSSLPENGLVTSVSQLFDHYWRLDKEDKFYELLSRDKLLSVAHCGHSLCLNDARKLSFRLGISLYDLISGNAANTTPLLGID
;
A
#
# COMPACT_ATOMS: atom_id res chain seq x y z
N MET A 1 -11.20 -27.87 -7.80
CA MET A 1 -11.72 -27.03 -6.68
C MET A 1 -12.96 -26.29 -7.18
N LYS A 2 -14.06 -26.30 -6.44
CA LYS A 2 -15.31 -25.64 -6.89
C LYS A 2 -15.29 -24.20 -6.39
N VAL A 3 -15.08 -23.24 -7.30
CA VAL A 3 -15.19 -21.81 -7.01
C VAL A 3 -16.57 -21.49 -6.45
N LYS A 4 -16.66 -20.74 -5.36
CA LYS A 4 -17.92 -20.44 -4.64
C LYS A 4 -18.37 -18.99 -4.74
N LEU A 5 -17.47 -18.11 -5.19
CA LEU A 5 -17.73 -16.70 -5.50
C LEU A 5 -17.40 -16.44 -6.98
N PHE A 6 -17.91 -15.34 -7.53
CA PHE A 6 -17.54 -14.93 -8.88
C PHE A 6 -16.02 -14.72 -8.98
N PRO A 7 -15.39 -15.19 -10.07
CA PRO A 7 -13.95 -15.04 -10.28
C PRO A 7 -13.61 -13.61 -10.71
N ILE A 8 -13.69 -12.69 -9.76
CA ILE A 8 -13.42 -11.26 -9.98
C ILE A 8 -11.92 -11.04 -9.85
N PRO A 9 -11.18 -10.69 -10.92
CA PRO A 9 -9.75 -10.43 -10.82
C PRO A 9 -9.47 -9.11 -10.10
N ALA A 10 -8.35 -9.04 -9.37
CA ALA A 10 -7.84 -7.76 -8.88
C ALA A 10 -7.39 -6.88 -10.06
N ARG A 11 -7.72 -5.59 -10.00
CA ARG A 11 -7.35 -4.63 -11.06
C ARG A 11 -5.89 -4.21 -10.93
N GLY A 12 -5.26 -3.91 -12.05
CA GLY A 12 -3.88 -3.42 -12.08
C GLY A 12 -2.82 -4.41 -11.56
N SER A 13 -3.12 -5.70 -11.49
CA SER A 13 -2.17 -6.74 -11.08
C SER A 13 -0.88 -6.69 -11.89
N GLY A 14 0.27 -6.87 -11.23
CA GLY A 14 1.58 -6.79 -11.87
C GLY A 14 2.10 -5.36 -12.11
N THR A 15 1.39 -4.34 -11.66
CA THR A 15 1.76 -2.93 -11.86
C THR A 15 1.69 -2.11 -10.56
N ALA A 16 2.21 -0.87 -10.58
CA ALA A 16 2.04 0.08 -9.47
C ALA A 16 0.57 0.51 -9.26
N GLU A 17 -0.30 0.22 -10.21
CA GLU A 17 -1.72 0.54 -10.22
C GLU A 17 -2.58 -0.54 -9.54
N ILE A 18 -1.95 -1.51 -8.89
CA ILE A 18 -2.64 -2.63 -8.22
C ILE A 18 -3.75 -2.14 -7.29
N GLU A 19 -4.90 -2.79 -7.40
CA GLU A 19 -6.04 -2.56 -6.53
C GLU A 19 -5.72 -2.89 -5.08
N SER A 20 -6.23 -2.09 -4.14
CA SER A 20 -6.09 -2.40 -2.71
C SER A 20 -7.09 -3.48 -2.26
N LEU A 21 -6.69 -4.32 -1.31
CA LEU A 21 -7.56 -5.38 -0.78
C LEU A 21 -8.92 -4.87 -0.26
N PRO A 22 -9.02 -3.73 0.45
CA PRO A 22 -10.32 -3.18 0.82
C PRO A 22 -11.17 -2.81 -0.40
N SER A 23 -10.57 -2.23 -1.44
CA SER A 23 -11.26 -1.93 -2.70
C SER A 23 -11.80 -3.20 -3.35
N TYR A 24 -10.97 -4.23 -3.45
CA TYR A 24 -11.34 -5.52 -3.99
C TYR A 24 -12.54 -6.14 -3.26
N ILE A 25 -12.50 -6.19 -1.93
CA ILE A 25 -13.59 -6.75 -1.11
C ILE A 25 -14.89 -5.97 -1.31
N HIS A 26 -14.82 -4.64 -1.38
CA HIS A 26 -16.00 -3.81 -1.64
C HIS A 26 -16.56 -4.01 -3.04
N ARG A 27 -15.71 -4.09 -4.06
CA ARG A 27 -16.12 -4.34 -5.43
C ARG A 27 -16.72 -5.76 -5.58
N ALA A 28 -16.11 -6.74 -4.93
CA ALA A 28 -16.65 -8.09 -4.89
C ALA A 28 -18.04 -8.13 -4.23
N ALA A 29 -18.23 -7.45 -3.11
CA ALA A 29 -19.53 -7.36 -2.43
C ALA A 29 -20.59 -6.68 -3.33
N HIS A 30 -20.21 -5.58 -4.00
CA HIS A 30 -21.09 -4.87 -4.93
C HIS A 30 -21.52 -5.77 -6.10
N GLN A 31 -20.59 -6.50 -6.72
CA GLN A 31 -20.92 -7.43 -7.83
C GLN A 31 -21.78 -8.61 -7.39
N HIS A 32 -21.69 -9.03 -6.14
CA HIS A 32 -22.56 -10.04 -5.56
C HIS A 32 -23.91 -9.46 -5.05
N GLY A 33 -24.11 -8.15 -5.09
CA GLY A 33 -25.34 -7.49 -4.62
C GLY A 33 -25.55 -7.59 -3.11
N ILE A 34 -24.49 -7.76 -2.31
CA ILE A 34 -24.56 -7.93 -0.86
C ILE A 34 -23.68 -6.91 -0.12
N PHE A 35 -23.93 -6.73 1.18
CA PHE A 35 -23.06 -5.88 2.01
C PHE A 35 -21.70 -6.52 2.23
N VAL A 36 -20.67 -5.71 2.35
CA VAL A 36 -19.29 -6.17 2.64
C VAL A 36 -19.25 -7.10 3.87
N GLY A 37 -19.93 -6.72 4.95
CA GLY A 37 -20.00 -7.56 6.16
C GLY A 37 -20.70 -8.90 5.94
N GLU A 38 -21.65 -8.98 5.01
CA GLU A 38 -22.31 -10.24 4.64
C GLU A 38 -21.39 -11.11 3.79
N LEU A 39 -20.66 -10.51 2.83
CA LEU A 39 -19.67 -11.21 2.04
C LEU A 39 -18.60 -11.84 2.92
N ILE A 40 -18.06 -11.09 3.88
CA ILE A 40 -17.03 -11.59 4.81
C ILE A 40 -17.59 -12.71 5.71
N ARG A 41 -18.79 -12.54 6.24
CA ARG A 41 -19.44 -13.60 7.03
C ARG A 41 -19.71 -14.85 6.19
N PHE A 42 -20.16 -14.68 4.97
CA PHE A 42 -20.34 -15.79 4.03
C PHE A 42 -19.02 -16.51 3.77
N ALA A 43 -17.99 -15.77 3.40
CA ALA A 43 -16.65 -16.29 3.14
C ALA A 43 -16.11 -17.09 4.32
N GLY A 44 -16.15 -16.52 5.54
CA GLY A 44 -15.73 -17.22 6.75
C GLY A 44 -16.53 -18.48 7.08
N ARG A 45 -17.84 -18.55 6.72
CA ARG A 45 -18.65 -19.76 6.88
C ARG A 45 -18.28 -20.84 5.85
N GLN A 46 -17.99 -20.44 4.62
CA GLN A 46 -17.65 -21.39 3.57
C GLN A 46 -16.32 -22.09 3.85
N VAL A 47 -15.29 -21.36 4.27
CA VAL A 47 -13.99 -21.97 4.60
C VAL A 47 -14.06 -22.85 5.86
N ARG A 48 -14.88 -22.50 6.86
CA ARG A 48 -15.10 -23.37 8.03
C ARG A 48 -15.76 -24.71 7.69
N ARG A 49 -16.54 -24.76 6.62
CA ARG A 49 -17.20 -25.98 6.12
C ARG A 49 -16.34 -26.78 5.17
N ASP A 50 -15.26 -26.20 4.71
CA ASP A 50 -14.35 -26.84 3.77
C ASP A 50 -13.22 -27.53 4.54
N SER A 51 -13.25 -28.86 4.57
CA SER A 51 -12.25 -29.68 5.25
C SER A 51 -10.85 -29.57 4.65
N SER A 52 -10.74 -29.07 3.41
CA SER A 52 -9.46 -28.84 2.73
C SER A 52 -8.80 -27.52 3.13
N TYR A 53 -9.53 -26.62 3.82
CA TYR A 53 -9.01 -25.33 4.25
C TYR A 53 -8.44 -25.40 5.66
N GLN A 54 -7.15 -25.11 5.80
CA GLN A 54 -6.43 -25.18 7.08
C GLN A 54 -6.30 -23.84 7.83
N GLY A 55 -6.64 -22.72 7.16
CA GLY A 55 -6.57 -21.39 7.77
C GLY A 55 -7.66 -21.21 8.83
N ARG A 56 -7.27 -20.68 10.00
CA ARG A 56 -8.21 -20.44 11.12
C ARG A 56 -8.11 -19.00 11.59
N LEU A 57 -9.23 -18.28 11.52
CA LEU A 57 -9.54 -17.17 12.40
C LEU A 57 -10.70 -17.58 13.29
N GLU A 58 -10.49 -17.55 14.60
CA GLU A 58 -11.53 -17.92 15.56
C GLU A 58 -12.75 -17.02 15.46
N ASN A 59 -12.53 -15.73 15.20
CA ASN A 59 -13.58 -14.74 15.00
C ASN A 59 -13.35 -13.96 13.70
N THR A 60 -14.25 -14.11 12.73
CA THR A 60 -14.26 -13.27 11.53
C THR A 60 -14.94 -11.96 11.88
N PRO A 61 -14.25 -10.82 11.85
CA PRO A 61 -14.85 -9.53 12.16
C PRO A 61 -15.95 -9.19 11.15
N THR A 62 -17.07 -8.70 11.64
CA THR A 62 -18.20 -8.26 10.79
C THR A 62 -18.04 -6.84 10.29
N TYR A 63 -17.17 -6.08 10.90
CA TYR A 63 -16.83 -4.71 10.55
C TYR A 63 -15.32 -4.59 10.42
N LEU A 64 -14.86 -4.20 9.24
CA LEU A 64 -13.45 -4.05 8.92
C LEU A 64 -13.14 -2.58 8.64
N GLN A 65 -12.11 -2.08 9.28
CA GLN A 65 -11.55 -0.79 8.94
C GLN A 65 -10.50 -0.97 7.83
N ASN A 66 -10.52 -0.11 6.82
CA ASN A 66 -9.65 -0.24 5.66
C ASN A 66 -8.16 -0.31 6.02
N HIS A 67 -7.73 0.47 7.01
CA HIS A 67 -6.34 0.48 7.43
C HIS A 67 -5.91 -0.82 8.14
N GLU A 68 -6.83 -1.55 8.77
CA GLU A 68 -6.54 -2.85 9.37
C GLU A 68 -6.36 -3.95 8.32
N ILE A 69 -7.16 -3.89 7.26
CA ILE A 69 -7.08 -4.83 6.14
C ILE A 69 -5.81 -4.60 5.30
N LEU A 70 -5.33 -3.35 5.23
CA LEU A 70 -4.15 -3.01 4.44
C LEU A 70 -2.83 -3.35 5.13
N ARG A 71 -2.83 -3.51 6.44
CA ARG A 71 -1.64 -3.90 7.20
C ARG A 71 -1.39 -5.40 7.03
N SER A 72 -0.11 -5.78 7.03
CA SER A 72 0.23 -7.20 7.19
C SER A 72 -0.04 -7.62 8.62
N ASN A 73 -1.09 -8.37 8.79
CA ASN A 73 -1.48 -8.99 10.05
C ASN A 73 -2.26 -10.28 9.75
N LYS A 74 -2.52 -11.06 10.79
CA LYS A 74 -3.28 -12.31 10.68
C LYS A 74 -4.64 -12.15 9.97
N LEU A 75 -5.28 -10.97 10.10
CA LEU A 75 -6.55 -10.69 9.46
C LEU A 75 -6.40 -10.53 7.93
N SER A 76 -5.42 -9.74 7.49
CA SER A 76 -5.17 -9.50 6.06
C SER A 76 -4.78 -10.79 5.34
N ASP A 77 -3.85 -11.55 5.95
CA ASP A 77 -3.41 -12.84 5.41
C ASP A 77 -4.59 -13.82 5.30
N TYR A 78 -5.41 -13.90 6.36
CA TYR A 78 -6.62 -14.71 6.33
C TYR A 78 -7.63 -14.28 5.25
N LEU A 79 -7.86 -12.98 5.08
CA LEU A 79 -8.80 -12.49 4.06
C LEU A 79 -8.29 -12.80 2.65
N ILE A 80 -6.99 -12.66 2.40
CA ILE A 80 -6.39 -13.04 1.13
C ILE A 80 -6.61 -14.51 0.87
N ASP A 81 -6.17 -15.38 1.77
CA ASP A 81 -6.31 -16.83 1.63
C ASP A 81 -7.76 -17.24 1.38
N VAL A 82 -8.71 -16.66 2.13
CA VAL A 82 -10.12 -16.96 1.99
C VAL A 82 -10.67 -16.53 0.64
N PHE A 83 -10.38 -15.31 0.22
CA PHE A 83 -10.89 -14.80 -1.05
C PHE A 83 -10.21 -15.48 -2.25
N GLU A 84 -8.92 -15.76 -2.21
CA GLU A 84 -8.22 -16.56 -3.22
C GLU A 84 -8.83 -17.96 -3.33
N HIS A 85 -9.07 -18.62 -2.19
CA HIS A 85 -9.71 -19.93 -2.16
C HIS A 85 -11.14 -19.94 -2.76
N LEU A 86 -11.93 -18.90 -2.49
CA LEU A 86 -13.33 -18.82 -2.91
C LEU A 86 -13.51 -18.31 -4.34
N THR A 87 -12.63 -17.47 -4.81
CA THR A 87 -12.72 -16.86 -6.16
C THR A 87 -11.82 -17.54 -7.19
N GLY A 88 -10.78 -18.26 -6.73
CA GLY A 88 -9.75 -18.81 -7.61
C GLY A 88 -8.84 -17.75 -8.24
N GLN A 89 -8.84 -16.52 -7.69
CA GLN A 89 -8.03 -15.40 -8.16
C GLN A 89 -6.86 -15.14 -7.23
N THR A 90 -5.74 -14.65 -7.75
CA THR A 90 -4.59 -14.24 -6.95
C THR A 90 -4.77 -12.81 -6.45
N LEU A 91 -4.65 -12.62 -5.14
CA LEU A 91 -4.76 -11.33 -4.46
C LEU A 91 -3.45 -10.90 -3.80
N SER A 92 -2.39 -11.66 -3.98
CA SER A 92 -1.06 -11.27 -3.51
C SER A 92 -0.68 -9.89 -4.06
N GLY A 93 -0.14 -9.02 -3.20
CA GLY A 93 0.22 -7.67 -3.59
C GLY A 93 -0.88 -6.61 -3.48
N THR A 94 -2.11 -6.99 -3.10
CA THR A 94 -3.21 -6.03 -2.88
C THR A 94 -3.17 -5.33 -1.52
N TYR A 95 -2.21 -5.68 -0.66
CA TYR A 95 -2.03 -5.12 0.68
C TYR A 95 -0.56 -4.74 0.95
N ALA A 96 -0.34 -3.94 1.98
CA ALA A 96 0.96 -3.35 2.26
C ALA A 96 1.83 -4.25 3.16
N SER A 97 1.96 -5.56 2.82
CA SER A 97 2.74 -6.53 3.62
C SER A 97 4.20 -6.14 3.77
N VAL A 98 4.77 -5.51 2.75
CA VAL A 98 6.16 -5.02 2.78
C VAL A 98 6.42 -4.06 3.93
N LEU A 99 5.44 -3.24 4.30
CA LEU A 99 5.63 -2.26 5.36
C LEU A 99 5.93 -2.90 6.71
N SER A 100 5.29 -4.01 7.03
CA SER A 100 5.51 -4.67 8.31
C SER A 100 6.80 -5.50 8.37
N LYS A 101 7.25 -6.00 7.23
CA LYS A 101 8.49 -6.78 7.14
C LYS A 101 9.73 -5.89 7.08
N ALA A 102 9.67 -4.79 6.34
CA ALA A 102 10.82 -3.95 6.04
C ALA A 102 10.98 -2.75 6.97
N PHE A 103 9.88 -2.23 7.54
CA PHE A 103 9.91 -0.94 8.24
C PHE A 103 9.31 -1.01 9.65
N THR A 104 9.88 -0.23 10.58
CA THR A 104 9.26 -0.01 11.89
C THR A 104 8.10 0.99 11.78
N ARG A 105 7.16 0.94 12.74
CA ARG A 105 6.01 1.86 12.81
C ARG A 105 5.18 1.90 11.51
N SER A 106 5.15 0.80 10.78
CA SER A 106 4.46 0.68 9.49
C SER A 106 2.98 1.07 9.53
N SER A 107 2.35 0.96 10.69
CA SER A 107 0.96 1.37 10.90
C SER A 107 0.72 2.87 10.68
N HIS A 108 1.71 3.69 10.85
CA HIS A 108 1.62 5.14 10.64
C HIS A 108 1.74 5.53 9.17
N GLU A 109 2.20 4.61 8.31
CA GLU A 109 2.39 4.86 6.88
C GLU A 109 1.10 4.68 6.05
N ILE A 110 0.09 4.06 6.63
CA ILE A 110 -1.21 3.85 5.99
C ILE A 110 -2.23 4.87 6.50
N VAL A 111 -2.95 5.49 5.58
CA VAL A 111 -4.02 6.42 5.91
C VAL A 111 -5.28 5.67 6.40
N HIS A 112 -6.03 6.33 7.28
CA HIS A 112 -7.34 5.84 7.69
C HIS A 112 -8.38 6.18 6.61
N GLY A 113 -9.05 5.17 6.09
CA GLY A 113 -10.06 5.32 5.06
C GLY A 113 -9.52 5.25 3.63
N PHE A 114 -10.37 5.59 2.70
CA PHE A 114 -10.03 5.62 1.28
C PHE A 114 -9.52 6.99 0.86
N ARG A 115 -8.57 6.98 -0.07
CA ARG A 115 -8.20 8.15 -0.86
C ARG A 115 -8.32 7.82 -2.34
N TRP A 116 -8.57 8.83 -3.15
CA TRP A 116 -8.71 8.68 -4.58
C TRP A 116 -8.31 9.95 -5.33
N CYS A 117 -7.98 9.77 -6.60
CA CYS A 117 -7.85 10.85 -7.55
C CYS A 117 -9.16 10.95 -8.34
N PRO A 118 -9.87 12.08 -8.36
CA PRO A 118 -11.10 12.24 -9.10
C PRO A 118 -10.93 11.96 -10.59
N GLU A 119 -9.88 12.48 -11.18
CA GLU A 119 -9.57 12.33 -12.60
C GLU A 119 -9.29 10.87 -12.98
N CYS A 120 -8.58 10.11 -12.14
CA CYS A 120 -8.40 8.67 -12.36
C CYS A 120 -9.74 7.91 -12.31
N ILE A 121 -10.64 8.29 -11.41
CA ILE A 121 -11.98 7.66 -11.33
C ILE A 121 -12.78 7.96 -12.60
N ASP A 122 -12.76 9.21 -13.10
CA ASP A 122 -13.43 9.58 -14.34
C ASP A 122 -12.84 8.87 -15.56
N GLU A 123 -11.53 8.70 -15.63
CA GLU A 123 -10.87 7.94 -16.70
C GLU A 123 -11.30 6.47 -16.70
N MET A 124 -11.35 5.81 -15.53
CA MET A 124 -11.84 4.43 -15.42
C MET A 124 -13.29 4.32 -15.91
N LEU A 125 -14.15 5.28 -15.54
CA LEU A 125 -15.53 5.32 -15.99
C LEU A 125 -15.65 5.56 -17.50
N ALA A 126 -14.84 6.47 -18.05
CA ALA A 126 -14.82 6.76 -19.48
C ALA A 126 -14.38 5.54 -20.33
N LEU A 127 -13.52 4.68 -19.77
CA LEU A 127 -13.12 3.41 -20.38
C LEU A 127 -14.15 2.29 -20.19
N GLY A 128 -15.26 2.55 -19.50
CA GLY A 128 -16.27 1.54 -19.16
C GLY A 128 -15.80 0.55 -18.09
N GLU A 129 -14.76 0.89 -17.35
CA GLU A 129 -14.24 0.06 -16.27
C GLU A 129 -14.97 0.36 -14.96
N GLU A 130 -15.14 -0.69 -14.14
CA GLU A 130 -15.58 -0.51 -12.76
C GLU A 130 -14.47 0.15 -11.95
N PRO A 131 -14.70 1.34 -11.34
CA PRO A 131 -13.69 2.04 -10.59
C PRO A 131 -13.19 1.26 -9.38
N TYR A 132 -11.90 1.42 -9.08
CA TYR A 132 -11.24 0.82 -7.93
C TYR A 132 -10.26 1.80 -7.27
N PHE A 133 -9.88 1.52 -6.03
CA PHE A 133 -8.90 2.31 -5.31
C PHE A 133 -7.55 1.60 -5.31
N LYS A 134 -6.53 2.30 -5.81
CA LYS A 134 -5.17 1.79 -5.93
C LYS A 134 -4.54 1.61 -4.54
N LEU A 135 -3.73 0.57 -4.37
CA LEU A 135 -2.98 0.35 -3.14
C LEU A 135 -2.11 1.55 -2.77
N SER A 136 -1.46 2.14 -3.77
CA SER A 136 -0.58 3.30 -3.59
C SER A 136 -1.28 4.52 -2.98
N TRP A 137 -2.57 4.70 -3.22
CA TRP A 137 -3.34 5.80 -2.64
C TRP A 137 -3.51 5.72 -1.13
N HIS A 138 -3.30 4.56 -0.54
CA HIS A 138 -3.38 4.37 0.90
C HIS A 138 -2.07 4.70 1.62
N PHE A 139 -0.96 4.86 0.92
CA PHE A 139 0.28 5.27 1.56
C PHE A 139 0.26 6.77 1.91
N ARG A 140 0.54 7.10 3.15
CA ARG A 140 0.59 8.49 3.63
C ARG A 140 1.63 9.32 2.85
N ALA A 141 2.70 8.68 2.43
CA ALA A 141 3.77 9.27 1.62
C ALA A 141 3.29 9.82 0.26
N LEU A 142 2.19 9.28 -0.30
CA LEU A 142 1.61 9.72 -1.56
C LEU A 142 0.42 10.65 -1.27
N SER A 143 0.61 11.96 -1.34
CA SER A 143 -0.47 12.92 -1.14
C SER A 143 -1.05 13.48 -2.44
N VAL A 144 -0.34 13.28 -3.55
CA VAL A 144 -0.66 13.80 -4.87
C VAL A 144 -0.74 12.65 -5.87
N CYS A 145 -1.72 12.68 -6.77
CA CYS A 145 -1.79 11.71 -7.86
C CYS A 145 -0.56 11.85 -8.78
N PRO A 146 0.19 10.79 -9.05
CA PRO A 146 1.39 10.87 -9.89
C PRO A 146 1.07 11.14 -11.37
N ILE A 147 -0.14 10.80 -11.81
CA ILE A 147 -0.62 10.99 -13.18
C ILE A 147 -1.17 12.42 -13.33
N HIS A 148 -2.17 12.79 -12.54
CA HIS A 148 -2.90 14.04 -12.68
C HIS A 148 -2.33 15.19 -11.85
N ARG A 149 -1.36 14.94 -10.97
CA ARG A 149 -0.71 15.93 -10.11
C ARG A 149 -1.65 16.71 -9.18
N GLY A 150 -2.90 16.25 -9.05
CA GLY A 150 -3.89 16.76 -8.11
C GLY A 150 -3.78 16.06 -6.76
N GLU A 151 -4.20 16.73 -5.68
CA GLU A 151 -4.28 16.11 -4.35
C GLU A 151 -5.23 14.92 -4.36
N LEU A 152 -4.86 13.87 -3.63
CA LEU A 152 -5.75 12.74 -3.39
C LEU A 152 -6.83 13.14 -2.39
N LEU A 153 -8.11 13.02 -2.78
CA LEU A 153 -9.23 13.30 -1.92
C LEU A 153 -9.44 12.19 -0.89
N GLN A 154 -9.92 12.55 0.28
CA GLN A 154 -10.32 11.64 1.37
C GLN A 154 -11.80 11.81 1.76
N ALA A 155 -12.37 12.95 1.42
CA ALA A 155 -13.73 13.31 1.75
C ALA A 155 -14.49 13.67 0.48
N CYS A 156 -15.78 13.42 0.49
CA CYS A 156 -16.68 13.79 -0.58
C CYS A 156 -16.83 15.32 -0.65
N ASP A 157 -16.55 15.94 -1.79
CA ASP A 157 -16.63 17.39 -1.97
C ASP A 157 -18.07 17.92 -1.93
N HIS A 158 -19.09 17.04 -2.02
CA HIS A 158 -20.50 17.43 -1.87
C HIS A 158 -20.96 17.54 -0.42
N CYS A 159 -20.58 16.56 0.43
CA CYS A 159 -21.12 16.48 1.79
C CYS A 159 -20.05 16.50 2.88
N GLY A 160 -18.75 16.53 2.53
CA GLY A 160 -17.66 16.53 3.48
C GLY A 160 -17.40 15.18 4.18
N CYS A 161 -18.19 14.16 3.91
CA CYS A 161 -18.05 12.86 4.56
C CYS A 161 -16.79 12.14 4.12
N LYS A 162 -15.98 11.71 5.09
CA LYS A 162 -14.81 10.86 4.84
C LYS A 162 -15.25 9.45 4.48
N GLN A 163 -14.64 8.87 3.44
CA GLN A 163 -14.92 7.50 3.03
C GLN A 163 -14.02 6.56 3.83
N THR A 164 -14.46 6.16 5.03
CA THR A 164 -13.67 5.30 5.94
C THR A 164 -14.00 3.82 5.80
N SER A 165 -15.25 3.51 5.48
CA SER A 165 -15.70 2.16 5.17
C SER A 165 -16.97 2.24 4.35
N TYR A 166 -17.16 1.28 3.47
CA TYR A 166 -18.41 1.18 2.72
C TYR A 166 -19.39 0.26 3.43
N ARG A 167 -20.47 0.84 3.95
CA ARG A 167 -21.52 0.11 4.65
C ARG A 167 -22.74 -0.19 3.78
N ARG A 168 -22.82 0.45 2.61
CA ARG A 168 -23.97 0.31 1.70
C ARG A 168 -23.55 -0.42 0.43
N ILE A 169 -24.51 -1.06 -0.24
CA ILE A 169 -24.30 -1.67 -1.55
C ILE A 169 -24.31 -0.53 -2.59
N LYS A 170 -23.17 0.11 -2.76
CA LYS A 170 -22.97 1.16 -3.75
C LYS A 170 -21.63 0.93 -4.45
N PRO A 171 -21.53 1.29 -5.73
CA PRO A 171 -20.25 1.23 -6.43
C PRO A 171 -19.24 2.19 -5.82
N LEU A 172 -17.96 1.96 -6.06
CA LEU A 172 -16.88 2.72 -5.47
C LEU A 172 -16.78 4.17 -5.97
N ASN A 173 -17.39 4.49 -7.09
CA ASN A 173 -17.40 5.84 -7.68
C ASN A 173 -18.43 6.80 -7.08
N VAL A 174 -19.21 6.36 -6.09
CA VAL A 174 -20.18 7.24 -5.41
C VAL A 174 -19.94 7.32 -3.91
N CYS A 175 -20.23 8.46 -3.34
CA CYS A 175 -20.15 8.66 -1.90
C CYS A 175 -21.13 7.74 -1.17
N GLN A 176 -20.65 7.02 -0.17
CA GLN A 176 -21.47 6.08 0.59
C GLN A 176 -22.54 6.78 1.44
N ASP A 177 -22.35 8.05 1.72
CA ASP A 177 -23.29 8.86 2.50
C ASP A 177 -24.32 9.56 1.60
N CYS A 178 -23.93 10.54 0.81
CA CYS A 178 -24.85 11.34 -0.01
C CYS A 178 -25.20 10.73 -1.37
N GLY A 179 -24.49 9.69 -1.83
CA GLY A 179 -24.74 9.03 -3.13
C GLY A 179 -24.28 9.82 -4.36
N LYS A 180 -23.64 10.97 -4.19
CA LYS A 180 -23.10 11.76 -5.31
C LYS A 180 -21.78 11.17 -5.81
N PRO A 181 -21.41 11.39 -7.10
CA PRO A 181 -20.14 10.94 -7.64
C PRO A 181 -18.97 11.48 -6.81
N ILE A 182 -17.97 10.62 -6.51
CA ILE A 182 -16.77 11.03 -5.78
C ILE A 182 -15.70 11.64 -6.70
N SER A 183 -15.85 11.53 -8.00
CA SER A 183 -15.00 12.19 -8.98
C SER A 183 -15.25 13.70 -9.05
N TYR A 184 -16.38 14.16 -8.54
CA TYR A 184 -16.66 15.59 -8.46
C TYR A 184 -15.64 16.30 -7.57
N ARG A 185 -15.10 17.40 -8.09
CA ARG A 185 -14.21 18.29 -7.35
C ARG A 185 -14.85 19.67 -7.29
N LYS A 186 -15.08 20.16 -6.08
CA LYS A 186 -15.48 21.54 -5.88
C LYS A 186 -14.35 22.45 -6.37
N ALA A 187 -14.69 23.43 -7.23
CA ALA A 187 -13.70 24.40 -7.67
C ALA A 187 -13.13 25.15 -6.45
N SER A 188 -12.02 24.67 -5.93
CA SER A 188 -11.30 25.34 -4.87
C SER A 188 -10.38 26.35 -5.52
N GLY A 189 -10.48 27.62 -5.13
CA GLY A 189 -9.52 28.68 -5.51
C GLY A 189 -8.11 28.45 -4.91
N GLY A 190 -7.77 27.20 -4.60
CA GLY A 190 -6.50 26.81 -4.02
C GLY A 190 -5.37 26.96 -5.03
N SER A 191 -4.32 27.62 -4.61
CA SER A 191 -3.09 27.86 -5.35
C SER A 191 -2.54 26.54 -5.96
N LYS A 192 -2.66 26.41 -7.27
CA LYS A 192 -2.02 25.32 -8.05
C LYS A 192 -0.49 25.40 -8.09
N ASN A 193 0.11 26.34 -7.35
CA ASN A 193 1.51 26.75 -7.50
C ASN A 193 2.47 26.20 -6.43
N ALA A 194 2.02 25.41 -5.47
CA ALA A 194 2.96 24.72 -4.59
C ALA A 194 3.56 23.53 -5.35
N ILE A 195 4.79 23.68 -5.84
CA ILE A 195 5.57 22.56 -6.39
C ILE A 195 5.69 21.53 -5.28
N PRO A 196 5.08 20.34 -5.42
CA PRO A 196 5.17 19.32 -4.37
C PRO A 196 6.64 18.95 -4.22
N THR A 197 7.15 18.99 -2.99
CA THR A 197 8.49 18.43 -2.73
C THR A 197 8.49 16.96 -3.14
N TRP A 198 9.64 16.39 -3.51
CA TRP A 198 9.76 14.97 -3.88
C TRP A 198 9.12 14.04 -2.83
N MET A 199 9.14 14.43 -1.55
CA MET A 199 8.52 13.71 -0.44
C MET A 199 7.01 13.54 -0.60
N HIS A 200 6.32 14.48 -1.22
CA HIS A 200 4.87 14.44 -1.40
C HIS A 200 4.42 13.74 -2.68
N THR A 201 5.32 13.65 -3.68
CA THR A 201 4.99 12.95 -4.93
C THR A 201 4.92 11.44 -4.77
N GLY A 202 5.58 10.88 -3.74
CA GLY A 202 5.58 9.45 -3.44
C GLY A 202 6.02 8.55 -4.61
N ARG A 203 6.77 9.09 -5.59
CA ARG A 203 7.25 8.33 -6.76
C ARG A 203 8.11 7.15 -6.37
N ASP A 204 8.92 7.31 -5.35
CA ASP A 204 9.76 6.27 -4.75
C ASP A 204 8.92 5.12 -4.17
N VAL A 205 7.79 5.44 -3.55
CA VAL A 205 6.82 4.44 -3.04
C VAL A 205 6.08 3.75 -4.19
N LEU A 206 5.73 4.48 -5.25
CA LEU A 206 5.14 3.87 -6.45
C LEU A 206 6.12 2.91 -7.12
N GLN A 207 7.38 3.31 -7.24
CA GLN A 207 8.42 2.43 -7.76
C GLN A 207 8.56 1.20 -6.89
N LEU A 208 8.58 1.35 -5.56
CA LEU A 208 8.60 0.22 -4.64
C LEU A 208 7.40 -0.73 -4.86
N VAL A 209 6.18 -0.22 -5.00
CA VAL A 209 5.00 -1.06 -5.28
C VAL A 209 5.16 -1.78 -6.62
N SER A 210 5.66 -1.11 -7.66
CA SER A 210 5.93 -1.71 -8.97
C SER A 210 6.96 -2.83 -8.88
N ASP A 211 8.06 -2.59 -8.18
CA ASP A 211 9.14 -3.58 -8.02
C ASP A 211 8.65 -4.80 -7.22
N LEU A 212 7.83 -4.58 -6.19
CA LEU A 212 7.22 -5.67 -5.44
C LEU A 212 6.23 -6.50 -6.27
N GLN A 213 5.49 -5.86 -7.18
CA GLN A 213 4.64 -6.60 -8.14
C GLN A 213 5.47 -7.43 -9.12
N ARG A 214 6.63 -6.92 -9.53
CA ARG A 214 7.52 -7.56 -10.50
C ARG A 214 8.32 -8.71 -9.91
N TYR A 215 8.92 -8.49 -8.73
CA TYR A 215 9.86 -9.44 -8.12
C TYR A 215 9.25 -10.31 -7.03
N GLY A 216 8.07 -9.97 -6.59
CA GLY A 216 7.33 -10.68 -5.55
C GLY A 216 7.71 -10.26 -4.13
N TYR A 217 6.76 -10.44 -3.23
CA TYR A 217 6.91 -10.10 -1.80
C TYR A 217 7.71 -11.15 -1.02
N SER A 218 7.69 -12.39 -1.48
CA SER A 218 8.38 -13.52 -0.83
C SER A 218 9.90 -13.47 -0.98
N SER A 219 10.40 -12.72 -1.94
CA SER A 219 11.84 -12.59 -2.19
C SER A 219 12.57 -11.64 -1.22
N LEU A 220 11.81 -10.88 -0.41
CA LEU A 220 12.41 -9.93 0.53
C LEU A 220 12.92 -10.65 1.79
N PRO A 221 14.22 -10.50 2.13
CA PRO A 221 14.76 -11.03 3.37
C PRO A 221 14.23 -10.25 4.58
N GLU A 222 14.04 -10.91 5.72
CA GLU A 222 13.52 -10.30 6.95
C GLU A 222 14.35 -9.10 7.43
N ASN A 223 15.66 -9.15 7.25
CA ASN A 223 16.60 -8.12 7.70
C ASN A 223 17.25 -7.35 6.55
N GLY A 224 16.63 -7.32 5.35
CA GLY A 224 17.25 -6.72 4.17
C GLY A 224 17.62 -5.25 4.37
N LEU A 225 16.74 -4.45 4.96
CA LEU A 225 17.01 -3.05 5.24
C LEU A 225 18.17 -2.87 6.25
N VAL A 226 18.21 -3.68 7.31
CA VAL A 226 19.29 -3.68 8.30
C VAL A 226 20.62 -4.04 7.63
N THR A 227 20.63 -5.08 6.80
CA THR A 227 21.79 -5.50 6.03
C THR A 227 22.30 -4.39 5.12
N SER A 228 21.41 -3.74 4.35
CA SER A 228 21.79 -2.64 3.49
C SER A 228 22.39 -1.46 4.24
N VAL A 229 21.78 -1.07 5.35
CA VAL A 229 22.28 0.06 6.17
C VAL A 229 23.67 -0.27 6.74
N SER A 230 23.89 -1.48 7.23
CA SER A 230 25.18 -1.91 7.74
C SER A 230 26.25 -1.93 6.66
N GLN A 231 25.96 -2.49 5.47
CA GLN A 231 26.88 -2.52 4.33
C GLN A 231 27.25 -1.11 3.85
N LEU A 232 26.26 -0.21 3.78
CA LEU A 232 26.50 1.19 3.41
C LEU A 232 27.37 1.90 4.43
N PHE A 233 27.10 1.70 5.73
CA PHE A 233 27.93 2.28 6.79
C PHE A 233 29.38 1.75 6.72
N ASP A 234 29.55 0.44 6.57
CA ASP A 234 30.89 -0.17 6.44
C ASP A 234 31.65 0.39 5.23
N HIS A 235 30.96 0.67 4.14
CA HIS A 235 31.57 1.31 2.96
C HIS A 235 32.06 2.72 3.28
N TYR A 236 31.25 3.57 3.91
CA TYR A 236 31.65 4.91 4.32
C TYR A 236 32.77 4.90 5.36
N TRP A 237 32.72 3.97 6.31
CA TRP A 237 33.77 3.77 7.32
C TRP A 237 35.12 3.45 6.69
N ARG A 238 35.16 2.56 5.71
CA ARG A 238 36.42 2.19 5.00
C ARG A 238 37.02 3.34 4.20
N LEU A 239 36.23 4.35 3.89
CA LEU A 239 36.65 5.56 3.16
C LEU A 239 36.98 6.73 4.11
N ASP A 240 36.99 6.52 5.43
CA ASP A 240 37.12 7.59 6.45
C ASP A 240 36.11 8.72 6.25
N LYS A 241 34.86 8.38 5.86
CA LYS A 241 33.76 9.32 5.57
C LYS A 241 32.50 9.04 6.41
N GLU A 242 32.64 8.44 7.59
CA GLU A 242 31.55 8.11 8.51
C GLU A 242 30.73 9.35 8.90
N ASP A 243 31.37 10.51 9.05
CA ASP A 243 30.66 11.76 9.36
C ASP A 243 29.65 12.11 8.28
N LYS A 244 29.97 11.92 6.99
CA LYS A 244 29.01 12.10 5.89
C LYS A 244 27.84 11.12 5.98
N PHE A 245 28.08 9.89 6.45
CA PHE A 245 27.00 8.94 6.68
C PHE A 245 26.08 9.36 7.83
N TYR A 246 26.63 9.97 8.90
CA TYR A 246 25.82 10.51 10.01
C TYR A 246 24.94 11.69 9.60
N GLU A 247 25.27 12.40 8.53
CA GLU A 247 24.38 13.39 7.92
C GLU A 247 23.16 12.74 7.22
N LEU A 248 23.34 11.50 6.71
CA LEU A 248 22.27 10.74 6.06
C LEU A 248 21.37 10.06 7.10
N LEU A 249 21.98 9.44 8.10
CA LEU A 249 21.30 8.70 9.16
C LEU A 249 21.98 8.98 10.50
N SER A 250 21.24 9.56 11.45
CA SER A 250 21.80 9.92 12.75
C SER A 250 22.43 8.71 13.47
N ARG A 251 23.49 8.99 14.25
CA ARG A 251 24.24 7.97 14.99
C ARG A 251 23.33 7.08 15.85
N ASP A 252 22.34 7.67 16.55
CA ASP A 252 21.42 6.91 17.39
C ASP A 252 20.58 5.91 16.58
N LYS A 253 20.12 6.29 15.38
CA LYS A 253 19.39 5.40 14.49
C LYS A 253 20.28 4.30 13.96
N LEU A 254 21.52 4.62 13.58
CA LEU A 254 22.48 3.64 13.12
C LEU A 254 22.80 2.61 14.23
N LEU A 255 23.05 3.06 15.46
CA LEU A 255 23.28 2.18 16.60
C LEU A 255 22.05 1.29 16.87
N SER A 256 20.84 1.84 16.75
CA SER A 256 19.60 1.06 16.87
C SER A 256 19.47 -0.02 15.80
N VAL A 257 19.87 0.28 14.57
CA VAL A 257 19.89 -0.71 13.48
C VAL A 257 20.98 -1.77 13.73
N ALA A 258 22.21 -1.36 14.02
CA ALA A 258 23.36 -2.25 14.14
C ALA A 258 23.31 -3.16 15.37
N HIS A 259 22.89 -2.64 16.53
CA HIS A 259 22.95 -3.38 17.80
C HIS A 259 21.63 -4.03 18.21
N CYS A 260 20.50 -3.43 17.83
CA CYS A 260 19.20 -3.93 18.23
C CYS A 260 18.43 -4.62 17.11
N GLY A 261 18.98 -4.64 15.89
CA GLY A 261 18.30 -5.20 14.72
C GLY A 261 17.00 -4.47 14.37
N HIS A 262 16.81 -3.25 14.88
CA HIS A 262 15.62 -2.45 14.58
C HIS A 262 15.69 -1.90 13.17
N SER A 263 14.63 -2.10 12.40
CA SER A 263 14.49 -1.51 11.08
C SER A 263 14.22 0.00 11.16
N LEU A 264 14.42 0.72 10.08
CA LEU A 264 14.06 2.13 9.96
C LEU A 264 12.57 2.31 9.70
N CYS A 265 12.01 3.50 9.97
CA CYS A 265 10.70 3.85 9.44
C CYS A 265 10.80 4.15 7.93
N LEU A 266 9.68 4.04 7.21
CA LEU A 266 9.65 4.30 5.77
C LEU A 266 10.19 5.69 5.42
N ASN A 267 9.87 6.71 6.21
CA ASN A 267 10.34 8.08 5.95
C ASN A 267 11.86 8.20 6.02
N ASP A 268 12.52 7.53 6.96
CA ASP A 268 13.99 7.54 7.05
C ASP A 268 14.61 6.76 5.89
N ALA A 269 14.04 5.61 5.53
CA ALA A 269 14.47 4.83 4.38
C ALA A 269 14.32 5.61 3.07
N ARG A 270 13.22 6.36 2.89
CA ARG A 270 13.00 7.23 1.74
C ARG A 270 14.05 8.35 1.64
N LYS A 271 14.40 8.98 2.76
CA LYS A 271 15.47 10.01 2.79
C LYS A 271 16.81 9.41 2.40
N LEU A 272 17.15 8.24 2.95
CA LEU A 272 18.38 7.54 2.64
C LEU A 272 18.44 7.14 1.16
N SER A 273 17.38 6.51 0.65
CA SER A 273 17.20 6.13 -0.76
C SER A 273 17.40 7.33 -1.69
N PHE A 274 16.74 8.45 -1.40
CA PHE A 274 16.83 9.66 -2.21
C PHE A 274 18.24 10.25 -2.25
N ARG A 275 18.88 10.38 -1.08
CA ARG A 275 20.23 10.97 -0.98
C ARG A 275 21.32 10.12 -1.61
N LEU A 276 21.17 8.79 -1.55
CA LEU A 276 22.12 7.85 -2.13
C LEU A 276 21.81 7.47 -3.58
N GLY A 277 20.66 7.89 -4.13
CA GLY A 277 20.25 7.48 -5.47
C GLY A 277 19.93 5.97 -5.60
N ILE A 278 19.65 5.28 -4.49
CA ILE A 278 19.35 3.85 -4.44
C ILE A 278 17.84 3.67 -4.41
N SER A 279 17.29 2.66 -5.11
CA SER A 279 15.85 2.39 -5.03
C SER A 279 15.46 1.91 -3.62
N LEU A 280 14.21 2.17 -3.22
CA LEU A 280 13.69 1.62 -1.96
C LEU A 280 13.68 0.09 -1.97
N TYR A 281 13.46 -0.53 -3.13
CA TYR A 281 13.48 -1.98 -3.28
C TYR A 281 14.88 -2.55 -3.02
N ASP A 282 15.94 -1.96 -3.62
CA ASP A 282 17.32 -2.39 -3.38
C ASP A 282 17.71 -2.22 -1.91
N LEU A 283 17.26 -1.13 -1.30
CA LEU A 283 17.52 -0.87 0.11
C LEU A 283 16.88 -1.93 1.03
N ILE A 284 15.64 -2.36 0.76
CA ILE A 284 14.95 -3.36 1.59
C ILE A 284 15.29 -4.81 1.23
N SER A 285 15.87 -5.04 0.06
CA SER A 285 16.29 -6.38 -0.39
C SER A 285 17.69 -6.79 0.11
N GLY A 286 18.42 -5.88 0.77
CA GLY A 286 19.79 -6.15 1.20
C GLY A 286 20.84 -5.94 0.11
N ASN A 287 20.47 -5.36 -1.03
CA ASN A 287 21.33 -5.22 -2.21
C ASN A 287 21.90 -3.79 -2.42
N ALA A 288 21.75 -2.92 -1.45
CA ALA A 288 22.12 -1.51 -1.60
C ALA A 288 23.61 -1.29 -1.96
N ALA A 289 24.51 -2.10 -1.43
CA ALA A 289 25.94 -1.99 -1.74
C ALA A 289 26.30 -2.35 -3.19
N ASN A 290 25.50 -3.21 -3.84
CA ASN A 290 25.73 -3.64 -5.21
C ASN A 290 25.21 -2.63 -6.24
N THR A 291 24.29 -1.77 -5.84
CA THR A 291 23.62 -0.80 -6.71
C THR A 291 24.11 0.63 -6.50
N THR A 292 24.95 0.84 -5.45
CA THR A 292 25.49 2.17 -5.19
C THR A 292 26.42 2.53 -6.37
N PRO A 293 26.05 3.46 -7.27
CA PRO A 293 27.03 4.09 -8.10
C PRO A 293 28.05 4.65 -7.12
N LEU A 294 29.31 4.45 -7.37
CA LEU A 294 30.38 5.20 -6.71
C LEU A 294 30.07 6.68 -6.95
N LEU A 295 29.16 7.22 -6.14
CA LEU A 295 28.88 8.63 -6.16
C LEU A 295 30.22 9.28 -5.87
N GLY A 296 30.80 9.86 -6.92
CA GLY A 296 31.83 10.84 -6.76
C GLY A 296 31.28 11.88 -5.81
N ILE A 297 31.51 11.66 -4.55
CA ILE A 297 31.23 12.60 -3.48
C ILE A 297 32.49 13.48 -3.50
N ASP A 298 32.49 14.46 -4.39
CA ASP A 298 33.37 15.62 -4.29
C ASP A 298 32.94 16.49 -3.11
#